data_be9a7159cc6bb9cabbfbd80f41d7de4d
#
_entry.id   be9a7159cc6bb9cabbfbd80f41d7de4d
#
_cell.length_a   1.000
_cell.length_b   1.000
_cell.length_c   1.000
_cell.angle_alpha   90.00
_cell.angle_beta   90.00
_cell.angle_gamma   90.00
#
_symmetry.space_group_name_H-M   'P 1'
#
loop_
_entity.id
_entity.type
_entity.pdbx_description
1 polymer ?
#
loop_
_entity_poly.entity_id
_entity_poly.type
_entity_poly.pdbx_seq_one_letter_code
_entity_poly.pdbx_strand_id
1 'polypeptide(L)'
;MALMRRQSLIKFDAPLCETIVDTPKPQGKEVLVRIERCGLCHSDLHIQDGYADLGGGKKLDTTRGMTLPFTLGHEIAGVVEEVGPDVSRDLIGAKRAVFPWIGCGQCRDCLNGDENLCVKQRFLGVAIDGGFASHVLVPDAKYLLDYDPLPVNQAATLMCSGITAYGALKRLVDRPRQRNLLLIGLGGVGMMGLALAQAMFKQKISVADLSPAAREAALKNGAAVAYDPSEADVVKRMIKETEGGFDGVVDFAGNEKSMGFAVSTVARGGKIVVSGLMGGNFSLPMVQWIYKRMTVEGFMVGTLAEAQELMGLARSGKIKPTPMKEEPMGDVQKWIDELRAGKVVGRIVLKN
;
A
#
# COMPACT_ATOMS: atom_id res chain seq x y z
N MET A 1 -9.08 9.88 -33.37
CA MET A 1 -8.95 10.04 -31.92
C MET A 1 -7.64 9.39 -31.48
N ALA A 2 -6.95 9.89 -30.48
CA ALA A 2 -5.77 9.20 -29.95
C ALA A 2 -6.19 7.88 -29.31
N LEU A 3 -5.35 6.86 -29.43
CA LEU A 3 -5.60 5.54 -28.85
C LEU A 3 -4.70 5.31 -27.63
N MET A 4 -5.25 4.69 -26.59
CA MET A 4 -4.49 4.24 -25.42
C MET A 4 -4.46 2.72 -25.32
N ARG A 5 -3.32 2.21 -24.87
CA ARG A 5 -3.13 0.78 -24.58
C ARG A 5 -3.39 0.51 -23.11
N ARG A 6 -4.01 -0.63 -22.81
CA ARG A 6 -4.32 -1.09 -21.47
C ARG A 6 -4.03 -2.58 -21.33
N GLN A 7 -3.60 -3.00 -20.14
CA GLN A 7 -3.56 -4.41 -19.75
C GLN A 7 -4.83 -4.69 -18.94
N SER A 8 -5.81 -5.30 -19.58
CA SER A 8 -7.18 -5.40 -19.06
C SER A 8 -7.53 -6.81 -18.59
N LEU A 9 -8.26 -6.87 -17.49
CA LEU A 9 -8.95 -8.05 -17.02
C LEU A 9 -10.24 -8.20 -17.85
N ILE A 10 -10.32 -9.27 -18.65
CA ILE A 10 -11.50 -9.56 -19.49
C ILE A 10 -12.44 -10.54 -18.77
N LYS A 11 -11.89 -11.33 -17.87
CA LYS A 11 -12.59 -12.31 -17.05
C LYS A 11 -11.84 -12.46 -15.74
N PHE A 12 -12.56 -12.55 -14.62
CA PHE A 12 -11.94 -12.84 -13.31
C PHE A 12 -11.26 -14.21 -13.31
N ASP A 13 -10.21 -14.33 -12.51
CA ASP A 13 -9.36 -15.53 -12.44
C ASP A 13 -8.75 -15.92 -13.80
N ALA A 14 -8.42 -14.91 -14.61
CA ALA A 14 -7.79 -15.08 -15.92
C ALA A 14 -6.63 -14.09 -16.11
N PRO A 15 -5.67 -14.41 -16.99
CA PRO A 15 -4.58 -13.49 -17.33
C PRO A 15 -5.09 -12.16 -17.91
N LEU A 16 -4.34 -11.09 -17.65
CA LEU A 16 -4.58 -9.80 -18.29
C LEU A 16 -4.26 -9.87 -19.78
N CYS A 17 -5.02 -9.14 -20.58
CA CYS A 17 -4.86 -9.06 -22.03
C CYS A 17 -4.65 -7.60 -22.45
N GLU A 18 -3.82 -7.36 -23.46
CA GLU A 18 -3.71 -6.04 -24.04
C GLU A 18 -5.01 -5.67 -24.77
N THR A 19 -5.53 -4.49 -24.50
CA THR A 19 -6.67 -3.89 -25.18
C THR A 19 -6.33 -2.47 -25.63
N ILE A 20 -6.91 -2.06 -26.75
CA ILE A 20 -6.72 -0.71 -27.31
C ILE A 20 -8.09 -0.05 -27.33
N VAL A 21 -8.17 1.15 -26.79
CA VAL A 21 -9.39 1.94 -26.71
C VAL A 21 -9.13 3.40 -27.05
N ASP A 22 -10.18 4.17 -27.32
CA ASP A 22 -10.05 5.61 -27.47
C ASP A 22 -9.55 6.25 -26.17
N THR A 23 -8.61 7.17 -26.27
CA THR A 23 -8.15 7.96 -25.12
C THR A 23 -9.30 8.88 -24.68
N PRO A 24 -9.72 8.82 -23.39
CA PRO A 24 -10.82 9.66 -22.91
C PRO A 24 -10.44 11.12 -22.91
N LYS A 25 -11.42 12.01 -23.18
CA LYS A 25 -11.24 13.45 -23.05
C LYS A 25 -11.73 13.92 -21.68
N PRO A 26 -10.88 14.62 -20.90
CA PRO A 26 -11.26 15.09 -19.57
C PRO A 26 -12.38 16.15 -19.65
N GLN A 27 -13.36 16.03 -18.75
CA GLN A 27 -14.51 16.91 -18.59
C GLN A 27 -14.48 17.59 -17.22
N GLY A 28 -15.05 18.77 -17.09
CA GLY A 28 -15.13 19.47 -15.80
C GLY A 28 -13.77 19.57 -15.10
N LYS A 29 -13.64 18.92 -13.95
CA LYS A 29 -12.41 18.87 -13.12
C LYS A 29 -11.48 17.71 -13.43
N GLU A 30 -11.82 16.87 -14.39
CA GLU A 30 -11.03 15.70 -14.74
C GLU A 30 -9.68 16.08 -15.34
N VAL A 31 -8.71 15.19 -15.15
CA VAL A 31 -7.35 15.34 -15.67
C VAL A 31 -6.91 14.04 -16.31
N LEU A 32 -6.41 14.11 -17.53
CA LEU A 32 -5.77 12.99 -18.21
C LEU A 32 -4.28 12.98 -17.87
N VAL A 33 -3.82 11.89 -17.29
CA VAL A 33 -2.41 11.67 -16.95
C VAL A 33 -1.83 10.62 -17.87
N ARG A 34 -0.77 10.97 -18.61
CA ARG A 34 0.08 10.02 -19.33
C ARG A 34 0.97 9.32 -18.32
N ILE A 35 0.79 8.02 -18.18
CA ILE A 35 1.45 7.20 -17.15
C ILE A 35 2.90 6.95 -17.57
N GLU A 36 3.84 7.27 -16.70
CA GLU A 36 5.24 6.90 -16.85
C GLU A 36 5.55 5.63 -16.07
N ARG A 37 4.95 5.47 -14.88
CA ARG A 37 5.15 4.34 -13.99
C ARG A 37 3.88 3.94 -13.27
N CYS A 38 3.73 2.63 -13.11
CA CYS A 38 2.70 2.06 -12.25
C CYS A 38 3.30 0.92 -11.39
N GLY A 39 3.18 1.02 -10.07
CA GLY A 39 3.64 -0.04 -9.17
C GLY A 39 2.69 -1.24 -9.18
N LEU A 40 3.25 -2.44 -8.98
CA LEU A 40 2.50 -3.67 -8.80
C LEU A 40 2.28 -3.95 -7.32
N CYS A 41 1.03 -4.22 -6.93
CA CYS A 41 0.61 -4.46 -5.55
C CYS A 41 -0.04 -5.84 -5.37
N HIS A 42 -0.01 -6.39 -4.16
CA HIS A 42 -0.76 -7.62 -3.82
C HIS A 42 -2.27 -7.48 -3.99
N SER A 43 -2.81 -6.27 -3.85
CA SER A 43 -4.23 -6.02 -4.08
C SER A 43 -4.64 -6.29 -5.53
N ASP A 44 -3.73 -6.14 -6.50
CA ASP A 44 -4.01 -6.46 -7.90
C ASP A 44 -4.30 -7.95 -8.09
N LEU A 45 -3.68 -8.84 -7.27
CA LEU A 45 -3.96 -10.27 -7.27
C LEU A 45 -5.39 -10.56 -6.79
N HIS A 46 -5.80 -9.96 -5.67
CA HIS A 46 -7.15 -10.14 -5.12
C HIS A 46 -8.23 -9.64 -6.09
N ILE A 47 -7.93 -8.56 -6.82
CA ILE A 47 -8.85 -8.03 -7.82
C ILE A 47 -8.92 -8.95 -9.04
N GLN A 48 -7.77 -9.45 -9.52
CA GLN A 48 -7.73 -10.42 -10.63
C GLN A 48 -8.48 -11.70 -10.27
N ASP A 49 -8.30 -12.22 -9.05
CA ASP A 49 -8.97 -13.42 -8.55
C ASP A 49 -10.49 -13.21 -8.37
N GLY A 50 -10.92 -11.96 -8.18
CA GLY A 50 -12.31 -11.59 -7.89
C GLY A 50 -12.72 -11.79 -6.44
N TYR A 51 -11.79 -12.12 -5.54
CA TYR A 51 -12.06 -12.28 -4.12
C TYR A 51 -10.83 -12.05 -3.26
N ALA A 52 -11.08 -11.78 -1.96
CA ALA A 52 -10.07 -11.82 -0.90
C ALA A 52 -10.46 -12.88 0.15
N ASP A 53 -9.46 -13.54 0.74
CA ASP A 53 -9.69 -14.56 1.77
C ASP A 53 -10.06 -13.92 3.12
N LEU A 54 -11.24 -14.27 3.65
CA LEU A 54 -11.70 -13.87 4.98
C LEU A 54 -11.39 -14.93 6.05
N GLY A 55 -10.76 -16.05 5.67
CA GLY A 55 -10.49 -17.17 6.55
C GLY A 55 -11.70 -18.08 6.76
N GLY A 56 -11.44 -19.31 7.24
CA GLY A 56 -12.48 -20.30 7.48
C GLY A 56 -13.27 -20.69 6.22
N GLY A 57 -12.66 -20.60 5.04
CA GLY A 57 -13.30 -20.88 3.75
C GLY A 57 -14.24 -19.79 3.24
N LYS A 58 -14.30 -18.63 3.91
CA LYS A 58 -15.13 -17.49 3.49
C LYS A 58 -14.34 -16.58 2.56
N LYS A 59 -15.00 -16.03 1.54
CA LYS A 59 -14.43 -15.11 0.56
C LYS A 59 -15.18 -13.79 0.58
N LEU A 60 -14.43 -12.69 0.53
CA LEU A 60 -14.96 -11.36 0.26
C LEU A 60 -14.99 -11.17 -1.26
N ASP A 61 -16.17 -10.94 -1.82
CA ASP A 61 -16.33 -10.59 -3.23
C ASP A 61 -15.73 -9.20 -3.50
N THR A 62 -14.69 -9.16 -4.36
CA THR A 62 -14.04 -7.92 -4.80
C THR A 62 -14.55 -7.44 -6.17
N THR A 63 -15.46 -8.17 -6.81
CA THR A 63 -15.96 -7.86 -8.17
C THR A 63 -17.11 -6.84 -8.18
N ARG A 64 -17.68 -6.57 -7.02
CA ARG A 64 -18.90 -5.77 -6.90
C ARG A 64 -18.71 -4.36 -7.43
N GLY A 65 -19.50 -4.02 -8.44
CA GLY A 65 -19.49 -2.70 -9.07
C GLY A 65 -18.47 -2.55 -10.20
N MET A 66 -17.69 -3.59 -10.51
CA MET A 66 -16.77 -3.58 -11.63
C MET A 66 -17.48 -3.96 -12.95
N THR A 67 -17.05 -3.34 -14.03
CA THR A 67 -17.46 -3.66 -15.39
C THR A 67 -16.25 -4.16 -16.18
N LEU A 68 -16.36 -5.34 -16.77
CA LEU A 68 -15.32 -5.89 -17.64
C LEU A 68 -15.50 -5.40 -19.10
N PRO A 69 -14.41 -5.17 -19.85
CA PRO A 69 -13.01 -5.25 -19.45
C PRO A 69 -12.63 -4.18 -18.45
N PHE A 70 -11.77 -4.53 -17.46
CA PHE A 70 -11.37 -3.68 -16.36
C PHE A 70 -9.84 -3.54 -16.30
N THR A 71 -9.34 -2.34 -16.06
CA THR A 71 -7.89 -2.05 -15.96
C THR A 71 -7.48 -1.90 -14.49
N LEU A 72 -6.59 -2.77 -14.03
CA LEU A 72 -6.03 -2.72 -12.69
C LEU A 72 -4.92 -1.67 -12.56
N GLY A 73 -4.23 -1.67 -11.41
CA GLY A 73 -3.08 -0.79 -11.14
C GLY A 73 -3.50 0.51 -10.47
N HIS A 74 -3.01 0.73 -9.26
CA HIS A 74 -3.41 1.88 -8.42
C HIS A 74 -2.21 2.67 -7.86
N GLU A 75 -0.98 2.34 -8.26
CA GLU A 75 0.25 3.03 -7.85
C GLU A 75 0.81 3.83 -9.04
N ILE A 76 0.25 5.00 -9.31
CA ILE A 76 0.40 5.70 -10.59
C ILE A 76 1.24 6.97 -10.42
N ALA A 77 2.22 7.16 -11.30
CA ALA A 77 2.91 8.43 -11.49
C ALA A 77 3.14 8.71 -12.98
N GLY A 78 3.05 9.96 -13.37
CA GLY A 78 3.20 10.37 -14.76
C GLY A 78 3.14 11.87 -14.94
N VAL A 79 2.80 12.29 -16.16
CA VAL A 79 2.75 13.68 -16.59
C VAL A 79 1.31 14.04 -16.99
N VAL A 80 0.82 15.17 -16.54
CA VAL A 80 -0.48 15.69 -16.95
C VAL A 80 -0.43 16.03 -18.44
N GLU A 81 -1.29 15.41 -19.24
CA GLU A 81 -1.34 15.58 -20.68
C GLU A 81 -2.46 16.50 -21.13
N GLU A 82 -3.65 16.33 -20.55
CA GLU A 82 -4.83 17.14 -20.87
C GLU A 82 -5.65 17.40 -19.59
N VAL A 83 -6.35 18.54 -19.56
CA VAL A 83 -7.18 18.93 -18.42
C VAL A 83 -8.59 19.31 -18.89
N GLY A 84 -9.58 19.04 -18.04
CA GLY A 84 -10.94 19.49 -18.26
C GLY A 84 -11.09 21.03 -18.13
N PRO A 85 -12.21 21.58 -18.60
CA PRO A 85 -12.39 23.03 -18.68
C PRO A 85 -12.36 23.77 -17.33
N ASP A 86 -12.60 23.06 -16.22
CA ASP A 86 -12.61 23.67 -14.88
C ASP A 86 -11.23 23.55 -14.16
N VAL A 87 -10.18 23.11 -14.88
CA VAL A 87 -8.82 22.94 -14.35
C VAL A 87 -7.87 23.92 -15.06
N SER A 88 -6.94 24.53 -14.29
CA SER A 88 -5.92 25.40 -14.88
C SER A 88 -5.05 24.64 -15.90
N ARG A 89 -4.88 25.21 -17.08
CA ARG A 89 -4.01 24.68 -18.14
C ARG A 89 -2.52 24.68 -17.77
N ASP A 90 -2.13 25.45 -16.75
CA ASP A 90 -0.75 25.48 -16.23
C ASP A 90 -0.34 24.14 -15.63
N LEU A 91 -1.31 23.26 -15.35
CA LEU A 91 -1.06 21.91 -14.87
C LEU A 91 -0.54 20.97 -15.97
N ILE A 92 -0.76 21.29 -17.26
CA ILE A 92 -0.29 20.48 -18.40
C ILE A 92 1.25 20.45 -18.40
N GLY A 93 1.82 19.25 -18.54
CA GLY A 93 3.24 19.00 -18.45
C GLY A 93 3.77 18.79 -17.03
N ALA A 94 2.96 19.00 -16.00
CA ALA A 94 3.37 18.80 -14.61
C ALA A 94 3.50 17.31 -14.27
N LYS A 95 4.58 16.96 -13.55
CA LYS A 95 4.81 15.62 -13.01
C LYS A 95 3.97 15.38 -11.77
N ARG A 96 3.14 14.33 -11.76
CA ARG A 96 2.20 14.05 -10.66
C ARG A 96 2.15 12.57 -10.29
N ALA A 97 2.15 12.31 -8.99
CA ALA A 97 1.68 11.04 -8.41
C ALA A 97 0.17 11.14 -8.21
N VAL A 98 -0.55 10.08 -8.53
CA VAL A 98 -2.01 10.05 -8.46
C VAL A 98 -2.44 9.37 -7.17
N PHE A 99 -3.17 10.08 -6.30
CA PHE A 99 -3.84 9.50 -5.15
C PHE A 99 -5.06 8.69 -5.61
N PRO A 100 -5.06 7.35 -5.45
CA PRO A 100 -6.09 6.51 -6.09
C PRO A 100 -7.33 6.30 -5.22
N TRP A 101 -7.31 6.65 -3.93
CA TRP A 101 -8.30 6.26 -2.92
C TRP A 101 -9.47 7.26 -2.88
N ILE A 102 -10.17 7.37 -3.99
CA ILE A 102 -11.18 8.40 -4.29
C ILE A 102 -12.54 7.96 -3.79
N GLY A 103 -13.19 8.77 -2.97
CA GLY A 103 -14.54 8.56 -2.49
C GLY A 103 -15.62 9.15 -3.41
N CYS A 104 -16.88 9.10 -2.97
CA CYS A 104 -18.00 9.69 -3.72
C CYS A 104 -18.11 11.22 -3.57
N GLY A 105 -17.35 11.81 -2.66
CA GLY A 105 -17.28 13.26 -2.42
C GLY A 105 -18.47 13.85 -1.63
N GLN A 106 -19.50 13.07 -1.26
CA GLN A 106 -20.74 13.60 -0.67
C GLN A 106 -21.24 12.86 0.57
N CYS A 107 -20.70 11.69 0.91
CA CYS A 107 -21.07 11.00 2.16
C CYS A 107 -20.33 11.61 3.36
N ARG A 108 -20.78 11.26 4.57
CA ARG A 108 -20.18 11.76 5.82
C ARG A 108 -18.66 11.58 5.84
N ASP A 109 -18.18 10.39 5.47
CA ASP A 109 -16.76 10.07 5.55
C ASP A 109 -15.96 10.92 4.54
N CYS A 110 -16.44 11.07 3.30
CA CYS A 110 -15.82 11.95 2.31
C CYS A 110 -15.79 13.42 2.74
N LEU A 111 -16.88 13.91 3.35
CA LEU A 111 -16.96 15.31 3.82
C LEU A 111 -16.02 15.55 5.01
N ASN A 112 -15.70 14.52 5.79
CA ASN A 112 -14.70 14.57 6.85
C ASN A 112 -13.25 14.41 6.34
N GLY A 113 -13.03 14.14 5.05
CA GLY A 113 -11.71 13.89 4.47
C GLY A 113 -11.27 12.43 4.50
N ASP A 114 -12.12 11.52 5.00
CA ASP A 114 -11.86 10.07 5.11
C ASP A 114 -12.38 9.34 3.85
N GLU A 115 -11.99 9.79 2.66
CA GLU A 115 -12.47 9.22 1.39
C GLU A 115 -12.14 7.73 1.24
N ASN A 116 -11.07 7.27 1.87
CA ASN A 116 -10.68 5.85 1.94
C ASN A 116 -11.69 4.96 2.68
N LEU A 117 -12.58 5.53 3.50
CA LEU A 117 -13.66 4.81 4.21
C LEU A 117 -15.00 4.87 3.46
N CYS A 118 -15.05 5.50 2.29
CA CYS A 118 -16.28 5.66 1.52
C CYS A 118 -16.84 4.30 1.07
N VAL A 119 -18.13 4.05 1.33
CA VAL A 119 -18.81 2.82 0.87
C VAL A 119 -19.15 2.84 -0.63
N LYS A 120 -19.14 4.02 -1.27
CA LYS A 120 -19.30 4.21 -2.72
C LYS A 120 -17.96 4.59 -3.33
N GLN A 121 -17.01 3.68 -3.23
CA GLN A 121 -15.64 3.88 -3.66
C GLN A 121 -15.54 4.10 -5.17
N ARG A 122 -14.63 4.99 -5.55
CA ARG A 122 -14.21 5.25 -6.93
C ARG A 122 -12.68 5.07 -7.03
N PHE A 123 -12.14 4.09 -6.31
CA PHE A 123 -10.71 3.84 -6.26
C PHE A 123 -10.19 3.43 -7.63
N LEU A 124 -9.19 4.14 -8.13
CA LEU A 124 -8.52 3.84 -9.41
C LEU A 124 -7.85 2.48 -9.33
N GLY A 125 -8.06 1.65 -10.35
CA GLY A 125 -7.51 0.29 -10.43
C GLY A 125 -8.16 -0.73 -9.48
N VAL A 126 -9.19 -0.32 -8.73
CA VAL A 126 -9.94 -1.18 -7.79
C VAL A 126 -11.44 -1.14 -8.05
N ALA A 127 -12.02 0.03 -8.31
CA ALA A 127 -13.45 0.22 -8.57
C ALA A 127 -13.72 0.90 -9.92
N ILE A 128 -12.76 1.65 -10.42
CA ILE A 128 -12.74 2.25 -11.77
C ILE A 128 -11.39 1.98 -12.41
N ASP A 129 -11.30 2.10 -13.74
CA ASP A 129 -10.07 1.83 -14.50
C ASP A 129 -8.84 2.52 -13.92
N GLY A 130 -7.73 1.78 -13.85
CA GLY A 130 -6.49 2.17 -13.21
C GLY A 130 -5.30 2.33 -14.15
N GLY A 131 -4.11 2.08 -13.59
CA GLY A 131 -2.84 2.49 -14.15
C GLY A 131 -2.06 1.43 -14.94
N PHE A 132 -2.58 0.21 -15.13
CA PHE A 132 -1.93 -0.72 -16.07
C PHE A 132 -2.29 -0.34 -17.51
N ALA A 133 -1.98 0.90 -17.87
CA ALA A 133 -2.33 1.53 -19.12
C ALA A 133 -1.33 2.63 -19.49
N SER A 134 -1.42 3.14 -20.72
CA SER A 134 -0.64 4.30 -21.13
C SER A 134 -1.17 5.61 -20.53
N HIS A 135 -2.45 5.69 -20.20
CA HIS A 135 -3.11 6.87 -19.63
C HIS A 135 -4.13 6.49 -18.55
N VAL A 136 -4.42 7.42 -17.66
CA VAL A 136 -5.51 7.30 -16.70
C VAL A 136 -6.27 8.62 -16.61
N LEU A 137 -7.60 8.53 -16.53
CA LEU A 137 -8.47 9.67 -16.28
C LEU A 137 -8.68 9.82 -14.77
N VAL A 138 -8.17 10.90 -14.20
CA VAL A 138 -8.29 11.24 -12.77
C VAL A 138 -9.48 12.16 -12.57
N PRO A 139 -10.46 11.84 -11.70
CA PRO A 139 -11.73 12.58 -11.61
C PRO A 139 -11.64 14.03 -11.13
N ASP A 140 -10.59 14.40 -10.43
CA ASP A 140 -10.38 15.77 -9.93
C ASP A 140 -8.88 16.03 -9.75
N ALA A 141 -8.42 17.22 -10.15
CA ALA A 141 -7.04 17.66 -10.03
C ALA A 141 -6.51 17.65 -8.57
N LYS A 142 -7.38 17.70 -7.56
CA LYS A 142 -6.99 17.63 -6.14
C LYS A 142 -6.27 16.32 -5.77
N TYR A 143 -6.46 15.24 -6.53
CA TYR A 143 -5.81 13.95 -6.32
C TYR A 143 -4.43 13.83 -6.96
N LEU A 144 -3.92 14.91 -7.53
CA LEU A 144 -2.61 14.97 -8.16
C LEU A 144 -1.59 15.62 -7.22
N LEU A 145 -0.60 14.85 -6.80
CA LEU A 145 0.43 15.27 -5.86
C LEU A 145 1.75 15.54 -6.58
N ASP A 146 2.32 16.72 -6.36
CA ASP A 146 3.65 17.05 -6.89
C ASP A 146 4.72 16.22 -6.22
N TYR A 147 5.52 15.51 -7.03
CA TYR A 147 6.57 14.65 -6.52
C TYR A 147 7.99 15.15 -6.80
N ASP A 148 8.19 16.26 -7.53
CA ASP A 148 9.54 16.76 -7.72
C ASP A 148 10.20 17.10 -6.37
N PRO A 149 11.48 16.73 -6.13
CA PRO A 149 12.45 16.13 -7.07
C PRO A 149 12.58 14.60 -6.99
N LEU A 150 11.57 13.88 -6.50
CA LEU A 150 11.65 12.43 -6.33
C LEU A 150 11.78 11.69 -7.67
N PRO A 151 12.47 10.53 -7.69
CA PRO A 151 12.39 9.61 -8.81
C PRO A 151 10.96 9.13 -9.03
N VAL A 152 10.51 9.05 -10.29
CA VAL A 152 9.15 8.66 -10.65
C VAL A 152 8.74 7.28 -10.11
N ASN A 153 9.68 6.32 -10.04
CA ASN A 153 9.44 4.99 -9.48
C ASN A 153 9.05 5.06 -7.99
N GLN A 154 9.77 5.89 -7.23
CA GLN A 154 9.45 6.10 -5.83
C GLN A 154 8.09 6.79 -5.69
N ALA A 155 7.84 7.83 -6.48
CA ALA A 155 6.57 8.58 -6.45
C ALA A 155 5.36 7.68 -6.69
N ALA A 156 5.43 6.78 -7.69
CA ALA A 156 4.35 5.83 -7.98
C ALA A 156 3.99 4.97 -6.77
N THR A 157 4.98 4.38 -6.10
CA THR A 157 4.74 3.46 -4.97
C THR A 157 4.30 4.15 -3.67
N LEU A 158 4.50 5.48 -3.56
CA LEU A 158 4.10 6.23 -2.36
C LEU A 158 2.58 6.25 -2.17
N MET A 159 1.79 6.20 -3.24
CA MET A 159 0.34 6.38 -3.18
C MET A 159 -0.45 5.11 -2.80
N CYS A 160 0.24 3.98 -2.61
CA CYS A 160 -0.34 2.77 -2.02
C CYS A 160 0.54 2.24 -0.88
N SER A 161 1.67 1.59 -1.20
CA SER A 161 2.55 1.02 -0.16
C SER A 161 3.12 2.09 0.77
N GLY A 162 3.43 3.27 0.24
CA GLY A 162 3.91 4.40 1.04
C GLY A 162 2.86 4.91 2.00
N ILE A 163 1.67 5.26 1.51
CA ILE A 163 0.61 5.83 2.36
C ILE A 163 0.06 4.82 3.35
N THR A 164 -0.02 3.55 2.98
CA THR A 164 -0.42 2.47 3.89
C THR A 164 0.57 2.34 5.06
N ALA A 165 1.85 2.29 4.76
CA ALA A 165 2.88 2.21 5.79
C ALA A 165 2.95 3.48 6.63
N TYR A 166 2.88 4.67 6.01
CA TYR A 166 2.88 5.95 6.70
C TYR A 166 1.73 6.08 7.68
N GLY A 167 0.51 5.84 7.21
CA GLY A 167 -0.68 5.97 8.05
C GLY A 167 -0.70 4.94 9.19
N ALA A 168 -0.28 3.69 8.95
CA ALA A 168 -0.16 2.68 10.00
C ALA A 168 0.87 3.13 11.08
N LEU A 169 2.02 3.65 10.67
CA LEU A 169 3.04 4.17 11.58
C LEU A 169 2.58 5.42 12.31
N LYS A 170 1.85 6.32 11.65
CA LYS A 170 1.30 7.55 12.25
C LYS A 170 0.39 7.23 13.45
N ARG A 171 -0.33 6.10 13.44
CA ARG A 171 -1.14 5.62 14.58
C ARG A 171 -0.32 5.28 15.82
N LEU A 172 1.01 5.25 15.68
CA LEU A 172 1.94 4.96 16.78
C LEU A 172 2.70 6.19 17.27
N VAL A 173 2.76 7.30 16.52
CA VAL A 173 3.62 8.48 16.81
C VAL A 173 3.32 9.12 18.18
N ASP A 174 2.07 9.26 18.55
CA ASP A 174 1.66 10.03 19.74
C ASP A 174 1.66 9.22 21.06
N ARG A 175 2.41 8.13 21.11
CA ARG A 175 2.45 7.28 22.31
C ARG A 175 3.62 7.65 23.23
N PRO A 176 3.35 8.15 24.44
CA PRO A 176 4.40 8.70 25.34
C PRO A 176 5.41 7.66 25.87
N ARG A 177 5.12 6.36 25.71
CA ARG A 177 6.00 5.26 26.18
C ARG A 177 6.61 4.43 25.06
N GLN A 178 6.67 4.97 23.83
CA GLN A 178 7.16 4.20 22.70
C GLN A 178 8.70 4.06 22.75
N ARG A 179 9.17 2.89 23.17
CA ARG A 179 10.59 2.54 23.24
C ARG A 179 11.00 1.56 22.15
N ASN A 180 10.13 0.60 21.87
CA ASN A 180 10.43 -0.51 20.97
C ASN A 180 9.35 -0.62 19.87
N LEU A 181 9.79 -0.69 18.62
CA LEU A 181 8.93 -0.88 17.44
C LEU A 181 9.27 -2.17 16.73
N LEU A 182 8.22 -2.90 16.33
CA LEU A 182 8.31 -4.11 15.51
C LEU A 182 7.47 -3.96 14.25
N LEU A 183 8.07 -4.27 13.10
CA LEU A 183 7.38 -4.41 11.82
C LEU A 183 7.39 -5.89 11.43
N ILE A 184 6.21 -6.45 11.15
CA ILE A 184 6.02 -7.85 10.76
C ILE A 184 5.63 -7.91 9.29
N GLY A 185 6.31 -8.75 8.51
CA GLY A 185 6.12 -8.87 7.07
C GLY A 185 6.95 -7.84 6.29
N LEU A 186 7.97 -8.30 5.58
CA LEU A 186 8.97 -7.49 4.87
C LEU A 186 8.80 -7.53 3.35
N GLY A 187 7.57 -7.71 2.89
CA GLY A 187 7.20 -7.48 1.49
C GLY A 187 7.31 -6.01 1.10
N GLY A 188 6.74 -5.64 -0.05
CA GLY A 188 6.82 -4.28 -0.57
C GLY A 188 6.34 -3.19 0.41
N VAL A 189 5.23 -3.42 1.12
CA VAL A 189 4.71 -2.47 2.13
C VAL A 189 5.61 -2.45 3.37
N GLY A 190 6.07 -3.61 3.85
CA GLY A 190 6.92 -3.67 5.06
C GLY A 190 8.30 -3.06 4.86
N MET A 191 8.93 -3.22 3.70
CA MET A 191 10.20 -2.55 3.38
C MET A 191 10.02 -1.02 3.28
N MET A 192 8.92 -0.55 2.70
CA MET A 192 8.54 0.86 2.73
C MET A 192 8.28 1.32 4.18
N GLY A 193 7.61 0.49 4.98
CA GLY A 193 7.38 0.73 6.41
C GLY A 193 8.68 0.90 7.19
N LEU A 194 9.71 0.09 6.90
CA LEU A 194 11.03 0.24 7.52
C LEU A 194 11.67 1.58 7.18
N ALA A 195 11.67 1.98 5.90
CA ALA A 195 12.23 3.25 5.47
C ALA A 195 11.50 4.45 6.10
N LEU A 196 10.18 4.40 6.18
CA LEU A 196 9.34 5.41 6.82
C LEU A 196 9.53 5.43 8.34
N ALA A 197 9.57 4.27 9.00
CA ALA A 197 9.78 4.20 10.43
C ALA A 197 11.11 4.84 10.84
N GLN A 198 12.18 4.64 10.07
CA GLN A 198 13.46 5.30 10.29
C GLN A 198 13.42 6.82 10.13
N ALA A 199 12.54 7.33 9.27
CA ALA A 199 12.35 8.77 9.08
C ALA A 199 11.46 9.40 10.16
N MET A 200 10.51 8.64 10.71
CA MET A 200 9.49 9.12 11.64
C MET A 200 9.85 8.92 13.12
N PHE A 201 10.66 7.92 13.44
CA PHE A 201 10.97 7.54 14.82
C PHE A 201 12.47 7.60 15.12
N LYS A 202 12.80 7.95 16.36
CA LYS A 202 14.20 7.97 16.86
C LYS A 202 14.66 6.60 17.37
N GLN A 203 13.73 5.70 17.63
CA GLN A 203 13.96 4.38 18.19
C GLN A 203 14.56 3.44 17.14
N LYS A 204 15.24 2.39 17.64
CA LYS A 204 15.69 1.30 16.80
C LYS A 204 14.46 0.50 16.30
N ILE A 205 14.42 0.22 15.00
CA ILE A 205 13.33 -0.52 14.38
C ILE A 205 13.72 -1.98 14.30
N SER A 206 12.94 -2.85 14.95
CA SER A 206 13.03 -4.29 14.81
C SER A 206 12.07 -4.77 13.73
N VAL A 207 12.42 -5.84 13.05
CA VAL A 207 11.61 -6.42 11.98
C VAL A 207 11.47 -7.93 12.15
N ALA A 208 10.43 -8.52 11.57
CA ALA A 208 10.24 -9.98 11.57
C ALA A 208 9.67 -10.43 10.21
N ASP A 209 10.25 -11.50 9.65
CA ASP A 209 9.78 -12.14 8.42
C ASP A 209 10.25 -13.60 8.37
N LEU A 210 9.48 -14.47 7.70
CA LEU A 210 9.87 -15.88 7.50
C LEU A 210 11.00 -16.02 6.46
N SER A 211 11.07 -15.09 5.47
CA SER A 211 12.07 -15.12 4.40
C SER A 211 13.45 -14.67 4.90
N PRO A 212 14.49 -15.51 4.85
CA PRO A 212 15.87 -15.10 5.16
C PRO A 212 16.35 -13.95 4.28
N ALA A 213 16.01 -13.98 2.99
CA ALA A 213 16.38 -12.93 2.03
C ALA A 213 15.74 -11.58 2.38
N ALA A 214 14.47 -11.56 2.81
CA ALA A 214 13.79 -10.34 3.24
C ALA A 214 14.40 -9.78 4.53
N ARG A 215 14.77 -10.65 5.50
CA ARG A 215 15.45 -10.25 6.73
C ARG A 215 16.82 -9.64 6.45
N GLU A 216 17.60 -10.28 5.58
CA GLU A 216 18.91 -9.76 5.16
C GLU A 216 18.79 -8.39 4.47
N ALA A 217 17.84 -8.27 3.55
CA ALA A 217 17.56 -7.00 2.88
C ALA A 217 17.16 -5.91 3.88
N ALA A 218 16.34 -6.22 4.90
CA ALA A 218 15.95 -5.26 5.92
C ALA A 218 17.14 -4.81 6.78
N LEU A 219 18.04 -5.73 7.18
CA LEU A 219 19.26 -5.38 7.90
C LEU A 219 20.18 -4.47 7.08
N LYS A 220 20.38 -4.77 5.80
CA LYS A 220 21.13 -3.91 4.86
C LYS A 220 20.50 -2.51 4.72
N ASN A 221 19.18 -2.42 4.85
CA ASN A 221 18.43 -1.15 4.81
C ASN A 221 18.28 -0.49 6.19
N GLY A 222 18.97 -0.99 7.22
CA GLY A 222 19.11 -0.31 8.50
C GLY A 222 18.11 -0.74 9.58
N ALA A 223 17.45 -1.89 9.45
CA ALA A 223 16.78 -2.53 10.57
C ALA A 223 17.81 -2.86 11.67
N ALA A 224 17.46 -2.62 12.93
CA ALA A 224 18.38 -2.85 14.04
C ALA A 224 18.51 -4.36 14.35
N VAL A 225 17.40 -5.09 14.26
CA VAL A 225 17.33 -6.54 14.49
C VAL A 225 16.29 -7.12 13.53
N ALA A 226 16.57 -8.29 12.98
CA ALA A 226 15.63 -9.05 12.16
C ALA A 226 15.39 -10.42 12.77
N TYR A 227 14.14 -10.73 13.11
CA TYR A 227 13.75 -11.99 13.75
C TYR A 227 13.13 -12.95 12.76
N ASP A 228 13.37 -14.24 12.94
CA ASP A 228 12.63 -15.31 12.30
C ASP A 228 11.46 -15.73 13.19
N PRO A 229 10.19 -15.51 12.81
CA PRO A 229 9.06 -15.93 13.63
C PRO A 229 8.94 -17.44 13.82
N SER A 230 9.64 -18.25 13.01
CA SER A 230 9.62 -19.72 13.09
C SER A 230 10.64 -20.29 14.06
N GLU A 231 11.60 -19.50 14.54
CA GLU A 231 12.60 -19.98 15.51
C GLU A 231 11.96 -20.35 16.85
N ALA A 232 12.41 -21.45 17.42
CA ALA A 232 12.02 -21.82 18.78
C ALA A 232 12.45 -20.72 19.77
N ASP A 233 11.58 -20.43 20.74
CA ASP A 233 11.83 -19.44 21.79
C ASP A 233 12.09 -17.98 21.33
N VAL A 234 11.89 -17.66 20.03
CA VAL A 234 12.09 -16.30 19.51
C VAL A 234 11.29 -15.26 20.30
N VAL A 235 10.05 -15.53 20.64
CA VAL A 235 9.20 -14.63 21.44
C VAL A 235 9.80 -14.39 22.82
N LYS A 236 10.31 -15.42 23.49
CA LYS A 236 10.97 -15.26 24.81
C LYS A 236 12.22 -14.41 24.71
N ARG A 237 13.03 -14.63 23.66
CA ARG A 237 14.21 -13.81 23.37
C ARG A 237 13.82 -12.36 23.16
N MET A 238 12.83 -12.08 22.30
CA MET A 238 12.34 -10.73 22.00
C MET A 238 11.83 -10.00 23.26
N ILE A 239 11.03 -10.68 24.09
CA ILE A 239 10.53 -10.11 25.36
C ILE A 239 11.67 -9.77 26.31
N LYS A 240 12.71 -10.60 26.39
CA LYS A 240 13.90 -10.34 27.21
C LYS A 240 14.71 -9.16 26.68
N GLU A 241 14.99 -9.13 25.37
CA GLU A 241 15.78 -8.07 24.72
C GLU A 241 15.10 -6.70 24.76
N THR A 242 13.76 -6.68 24.79
CA THR A 242 12.94 -5.44 24.82
C THR A 242 12.43 -5.08 26.22
N GLU A 243 12.81 -5.85 27.25
CA GLU A 243 12.36 -5.63 28.65
C GLU A 243 10.82 -5.60 28.78
N GLY A 244 10.14 -6.54 28.09
CA GLY A 244 8.68 -6.70 28.23
C GLY A 244 7.86 -6.61 26.95
N GLY A 245 8.50 -6.52 25.79
CA GLY A 245 7.84 -6.55 24.48
C GLY A 245 7.91 -5.22 23.74
N PHE A 246 7.15 -5.14 22.64
CA PHE A 246 7.10 -3.98 21.76
C PHE A 246 5.92 -3.07 22.11
N ASP A 247 6.18 -1.79 22.28
CA ASP A 247 5.13 -0.80 22.53
C ASP A 247 4.25 -0.53 21.30
N GLY A 248 4.86 -0.65 20.12
CA GLY A 248 4.18 -0.56 18.83
C GLY A 248 4.55 -1.72 17.93
N VAL A 249 3.55 -2.35 17.35
CA VAL A 249 3.71 -3.42 16.35
C VAL A 249 2.88 -3.06 15.12
N VAL A 250 3.49 -3.11 13.93
CA VAL A 250 2.74 -3.01 12.67
C VAL A 250 2.84 -4.34 11.95
N ASP A 251 1.69 -4.95 11.67
CA ASP A 251 1.58 -6.19 10.91
C ASP A 251 1.20 -5.88 9.45
N PHE A 252 2.18 -5.98 8.56
CA PHE A 252 2.02 -5.83 7.11
C PHE A 252 1.77 -7.16 6.39
N ALA A 253 1.77 -8.30 7.11
CA ALA A 253 1.37 -9.58 6.56
C ALA A 253 -0.14 -9.79 6.69
N GLY A 254 -0.70 -9.61 7.89
CA GLY A 254 -2.14 -9.65 8.13
C GLY A 254 -2.73 -11.04 7.93
N ASN A 255 -2.18 -12.05 8.60
CA ASN A 255 -2.73 -13.39 8.65
C ASN A 255 -2.76 -13.93 10.09
N GLU A 256 -3.38 -15.09 10.29
CA GLU A 256 -3.53 -15.70 11.61
C GLU A 256 -2.20 -15.87 12.36
N LYS A 257 -1.13 -16.32 11.67
CA LYS A 257 0.18 -16.56 12.28
C LYS A 257 0.89 -15.25 12.64
N SER A 258 0.86 -14.26 11.74
CA SER A 258 1.48 -12.95 11.99
C SER A 258 0.77 -12.21 13.11
N MET A 259 -0.57 -12.29 13.18
CA MET A 259 -1.35 -11.70 14.26
C MET A 259 -1.07 -12.40 15.61
N GLY A 260 -0.98 -13.73 15.62
CA GLY A 260 -0.58 -14.48 16.82
C GLY A 260 0.81 -14.09 17.33
N PHE A 261 1.75 -13.89 16.41
CA PHE A 261 3.09 -13.40 16.71
C PHE A 261 3.07 -11.97 17.26
N ALA A 262 2.30 -11.06 16.64
CA ALA A 262 2.12 -9.69 17.10
C ALA A 262 1.55 -9.64 18.53
N VAL A 263 0.50 -10.41 18.82
CA VAL A 263 -0.10 -10.52 20.16
C VAL A 263 0.87 -11.09 21.19
N SER A 264 1.72 -12.03 20.79
CA SER A 264 2.70 -12.63 21.68
C SER A 264 3.83 -11.66 22.06
N THR A 265 4.23 -10.79 21.12
CA THR A 265 5.38 -9.89 21.26
C THR A 265 5.02 -8.48 21.72
N VAL A 266 3.75 -8.06 21.62
CA VAL A 266 3.32 -6.74 22.09
C VAL A 266 3.42 -6.61 23.60
N ALA A 267 3.94 -5.48 24.07
CA ALA A 267 4.06 -5.13 25.49
C ALA A 267 2.70 -4.86 26.15
N ARG A 268 2.66 -4.84 27.46
CA ARG A 268 1.48 -4.35 28.22
C ARG A 268 1.23 -2.88 27.90
N GLY A 269 -0.01 -2.55 27.54
CA GLY A 269 -0.39 -1.21 27.08
C GLY A 269 0.08 -0.91 25.65
N GLY A 270 0.66 -1.88 24.94
CA GLY A 270 1.12 -1.72 23.57
C GLY A 270 -0.02 -1.66 22.55
N LYS A 271 0.31 -1.28 21.32
CA LYS A 271 -0.63 -1.17 20.20
C LYS A 271 -0.16 -1.98 19.00
N ILE A 272 -1.08 -2.73 18.44
CA ILE A 272 -0.90 -3.46 17.18
C ILE A 272 -1.73 -2.75 16.12
N VAL A 273 -1.11 -2.40 14.99
CA VAL A 273 -1.79 -1.90 13.79
C VAL A 273 -1.64 -2.97 12.71
N VAL A 274 -2.77 -3.46 12.21
CA VAL A 274 -2.82 -4.49 11.17
C VAL A 274 -3.18 -3.84 9.84
N SER A 275 -2.32 -3.97 8.86
CA SER A 275 -2.50 -3.39 7.52
C SER A 275 -2.27 -4.40 6.38
N GLY A 276 -1.78 -5.60 6.71
CA GLY A 276 -1.64 -6.69 5.76
C GLY A 276 -2.98 -7.34 5.42
N LEU A 277 -3.08 -7.91 4.21
CA LEU A 277 -4.31 -8.47 3.65
C LEU A 277 -4.13 -9.92 3.16
N MET A 278 -3.22 -10.70 3.78
CA MET A 278 -3.06 -12.11 3.40
C MET A 278 -4.26 -12.97 3.81
N GLY A 279 -5.11 -12.45 4.70
CA GLY A 279 -6.37 -13.10 5.09
C GLY A 279 -6.23 -14.10 6.24
N GLY A 280 -7.36 -14.68 6.62
CA GLY A 280 -7.46 -15.63 7.73
C GLY A 280 -8.31 -15.12 8.89
N ASN A 281 -8.51 -16.00 9.88
CA ASN A 281 -9.22 -15.71 11.13
C ASN A 281 -8.28 -15.73 12.31
N PHE A 282 -8.42 -14.79 13.24
CA PHE A 282 -7.65 -14.78 14.47
C PHE A 282 -8.57 -14.77 15.68
N SER A 283 -8.37 -15.73 16.58
CA SER A 283 -9.07 -15.79 17.87
C SER A 283 -8.18 -15.27 18.98
N LEU A 284 -8.66 -14.30 19.73
CA LEU A 284 -7.93 -13.69 20.84
C LEU A 284 -8.65 -13.94 22.16
N PRO A 285 -8.03 -14.61 23.15
CA PRO A 285 -8.63 -14.79 24.47
C PRO A 285 -8.88 -13.45 25.16
N MET A 286 -10.14 -13.19 25.56
CA MET A 286 -10.56 -11.94 26.17
C MET A 286 -9.73 -11.57 27.42
N VAL A 287 -9.43 -12.56 28.26
CA VAL A 287 -8.62 -12.35 29.47
C VAL A 287 -7.23 -11.82 29.11
N GLN A 288 -6.58 -12.38 28.09
CA GLN A 288 -5.26 -11.94 27.64
C GLN A 288 -5.32 -10.48 27.15
N TRP A 289 -6.35 -10.11 26.39
CA TRP A 289 -6.55 -8.75 25.90
C TRP A 289 -6.64 -7.75 27.05
N ILE A 290 -7.49 -8.06 28.04
CA ILE A 290 -7.70 -7.21 29.22
C ILE A 290 -6.41 -7.07 30.04
N TYR A 291 -5.75 -8.20 30.39
CA TYR A 291 -4.52 -8.16 31.22
C TYR A 291 -3.35 -7.44 30.52
N LYS A 292 -3.24 -7.57 29.21
CA LYS A 292 -2.24 -6.80 28.45
C LYS A 292 -2.63 -5.35 28.23
N ARG A 293 -3.92 -4.98 28.38
CA ARG A 293 -4.46 -3.65 28.03
C ARG A 293 -4.00 -3.21 26.64
N MET A 294 -3.92 -4.15 25.69
CA MET A 294 -3.46 -3.87 24.35
C MET A 294 -4.55 -3.27 23.48
N THR A 295 -4.16 -2.46 22.53
CA THR A 295 -5.00 -1.94 21.46
C THR A 295 -4.71 -2.70 20.18
N VAL A 296 -5.74 -3.12 19.44
CA VAL A 296 -5.62 -3.67 18.08
C VAL A 296 -6.45 -2.77 17.17
N GLU A 297 -5.81 -2.27 16.10
CA GLU A 297 -6.43 -1.39 15.12
C GLU A 297 -6.20 -1.93 13.73
N GLY A 298 -7.28 -2.13 12.94
CA GLY A 298 -7.18 -2.36 11.50
C GLY A 298 -6.93 -1.04 10.78
N PHE A 299 -6.06 -1.03 9.79
CA PHE A 299 -5.74 0.17 9.03
C PHE A 299 -5.64 -0.15 7.53
N MET A 300 -6.38 0.59 6.71
CA MET A 300 -6.36 0.47 5.25
C MET A 300 -6.02 1.82 4.62
N VAL A 301 -4.93 1.83 3.87
CA VAL A 301 -4.41 2.98 3.12
C VAL A 301 -4.32 4.26 3.97
N GLY A 302 -4.72 5.41 3.50
CA GLY A 302 -4.73 6.66 4.25
C GLY A 302 -5.56 7.72 3.55
N THR A 303 -5.69 8.88 4.16
CA THR A 303 -6.41 10.03 3.62
C THR A 303 -5.58 10.82 2.62
N LEU A 304 -6.21 11.69 1.83
CA LEU A 304 -5.51 12.63 0.95
C LEU A 304 -4.58 13.58 1.74
N ALA A 305 -5.00 14.00 2.93
CA ALA A 305 -4.17 14.82 3.81
C ALA A 305 -2.90 14.06 4.25
N GLU A 306 -3.03 12.79 4.64
CA GLU A 306 -1.88 11.94 4.97
C GLU A 306 -0.97 11.69 3.76
N ALA A 307 -1.53 11.62 2.54
CA ALA A 307 -0.74 11.52 1.31
C ALA A 307 0.08 12.79 1.05
N GLN A 308 -0.48 13.97 1.32
CA GLN A 308 0.24 15.25 1.23
C GLN A 308 1.37 15.35 2.25
N GLU A 309 1.13 14.93 3.52
CA GLU A 309 2.16 14.86 4.55
C GLU A 309 3.30 13.90 4.16
N LEU A 310 2.94 12.70 3.69
CA LEU A 310 3.90 11.71 3.20
C LEU A 310 4.74 12.25 2.03
N MET A 311 4.10 12.91 1.07
CA MET A 311 4.81 13.52 -0.07
C MET A 311 5.78 14.60 0.40
N GLY A 312 5.40 15.44 1.36
CA GLY A 312 6.28 16.41 2.00
C GLY A 312 7.48 15.75 2.69
N LEU A 313 7.24 14.66 3.43
CA LEU A 313 8.31 13.89 4.06
C LEU A 313 9.24 13.25 3.02
N ALA A 314 8.70 12.69 1.95
CA ALA A 314 9.50 12.08 0.88
C ALA A 314 10.38 13.11 0.16
N ARG A 315 9.81 14.26 -0.21
CA ARG A 315 10.54 15.38 -0.87
C ARG A 315 11.63 15.98 0.02
N SER A 316 11.53 15.84 1.34
CA SER A 316 12.59 16.28 2.26
C SER A 316 13.87 15.43 2.21
N GLY A 317 13.88 14.33 1.44
CA GLY A 317 15.02 13.41 1.31
C GLY A 317 15.26 12.50 2.53
N LYS A 318 14.35 12.49 3.51
CA LYS A 318 14.50 11.67 4.73
C LYS A 318 14.14 10.20 4.54
N ILE A 319 13.39 9.88 3.48
CA ILE A 319 13.01 8.50 3.18
C ILE A 319 14.06 7.87 2.27
N LYS A 320 14.71 6.82 2.76
CA LYS A 320 15.65 6.06 1.93
C LYS A 320 14.90 5.31 0.83
N PRO A 321 15.44 5.23 -0.38
CA PRO A 321 14.84 4.44 -1.46
C PRO A 321 14.71 2.97 -1.04
N THR A 322 13.56 2.37 -1.32
CA THR A 322 13.35 0.93 -1.16
C THR A 322 13.81 0.18 -2.41
N PRO A 323 14.20 -1.11 -2.31
CA PRO A 323 14.56 -1.91 -3.47
C PRO A 323 13.41 -1.96 -4.49
N MET A 324 13.67 -1.54 -5.73
CA MET A 324 12.70 -1.51 -6.82
C MET A 324 13.32 -2.06 -8.09
N LYS A 325 12.52 -2.78 -8.88
CA LYS A 325 12.87 -3.26 -10.21
C LYS A 325 11.91 -2.67 -11.23
N GLU A 326 12.43 -2.07 -12.29
CA GLU A 326 11.63 -1.59 -13.41
C GLU A 326 11.43 -2.68 -14.43
N GLU A 327 10.21 -2.82 -14.93
CA GLU A 327 9.83 -3.81 -15.93
C GLU A 327 8.84 -3.21 -16.95
N PRO A 328 8.79 -3.72 -18.19
CA PRO A 328 7.82 -3.24 -19.17
C PRO A 328 6.36 -3.45 -18.72
N MET A 329 5.47 -2.50 -19.04
CA MET A 329 4.03 -2.62 -18.76
C MET A 329 3.41 -3.87 -19.39
N GLY A 330 3.86 -4.27 -20.57
CA GLY A 330 3.40 -5.49 -21.24
C GLY A 330 3.71 -6.79 -20.49
N ASP A 331 4.67 -6.78 -19.58
CA ASP A 331 5.06 -7.95 -18.78
C ASP A 331 4.28 -8.06 -17.44
N VAL A 332 3.25 -7.24 -17.25
CA VAL A 332 2.51 -7.17 -15.97
C VAL A 332 2.01 -8.53 -15.50
N GLN A 333 1.45 -9.36 -16.41
CA GLN A 333 0.94 -10.69 -16.03
C GLN A 333 2.04 -11.59 -15.48
N LYS A 334 3.20 -11.63 -16.12
CA LYS A 334 4.37 -12.37 -15.63
C LYS A 334 4.72 -11.96 -14.19
N TRP A 335 4.69 -10.66 -13.89
CA TRP A 335 5.05 -10.18 -12.57
C TRP A 335 3.94 -10.38 -11.53
N ILE A 336 2.68 -10.43 -11.94
CA ILE A 336 1.57 -10.89 -11.10
C ILE A 336 1.81 -12.35 -10.68
N ASP A 337 2.19 -13.22 -11.62
CA ASP A 337 2.46 -14.64 -11.36
C ASP A 337 3.69 -14.83 -10.44
N GLU A 338 4.77 -14.08 -10.64
CA GLU A 338 5.96 -14.11 -9.78
C GLU A 338 5.65 -13.58 -8.36
N LEU A 339 4.80 -12.55 -8.25
CA LEU A 339 4.35 -12.00 -6.97
C LEU A 339 3.47 -13.02 -6.22
N ARG A 340 2.56 -13.68 -6.93
CA ARG A 340 1.71 -14.79 -6.42
C ARG A 340 2.55 -15.96 -5.92
N ALA A 341 3.64 -16.27 -6.60
CA ALA A 341 4.59 -17.31 -6.21
C ALA A 341 5.54 -16.91 -5.06
N GLY A 342 5.43 -15.68 -4.53
CA GLY A 342 6.28 -15.17 -3.44
C GLY A 342 7.75 -14.95 -3.83
N LYS A 343 8.06 -14.82 -5.12
CA LYS A 343 9.44 -14.69 -5.63
C LYS A 343 9.93 -13.24 -5.75
N VAL A 344 9.04 -12.27 -5.52
CA VAL A 344 9.39 -10.84 -5.62
C VAL A 344 9.94 -10.34 -4.29
N VAL A 345 11.17 -9.82 -4.31
CA VAL A 345 11.78 -9.10 -3.19
C VAL A 345 11.81 -7.60 -3.52
N GLY A 346 11.25 -6.77 -2.64
CA GLY A 346 11.09 -5.34 -2.90
C GLY A 346 9.85 -5.03 -3.73
N ARG A 347 9.98 -4.15 -4.72
CA ARG A 347 8.84 -3.66 -5.53
C ARG A 347 9.10 -3.82 -7.03
N ILE A 348 8.06 -4.20 -7.76
CA ILE A 348 8.04 -4.11 -9.23
C ILE A 348 7.35 -2.80 -9.61
N VAL A 349 7.95 -2.05 -10.49
CA VAL A 349 7.40 -0.83 -11.07
C VAL A 349 7.37 -0.98 -12.59
N LEU A 350 6.19 -0.95 -13.14
CA LEU A 350 5.94 -1.11 -14.57
C LEU A 350 6.12 0.22 -15.28
N LYS A 351 6.76 0.20 -16.46
CA LYS A 351 6.98 1.37 -17.30
C LYS A 351 6.31 1.23 -18.65
N ASN A 352 5.73 2.30 -19.14
CA ASN A 352 5.30 2.44 -20.54
C ASN A 352 6.46 2.78 -21.46
#